data_9ffc1f3288288c28fb2024d8a414d920
#
_entry.id   9ffc1f3288288c28fb2024d8a414d920
#
_cell.length_a   1.000
_cell.length_b   1.000
_cell.length_c   1.000
_cell.angle_alpha   90.00
_cell.angle_beta   90.00
_cell.angle_gamma   90.00
#
_symmetry.space_group_name_H-M   'P 1'
#
loop_
_entity.id
_entity.type
_entity.pdbx_description
1 polymer ?
#
loop_
_entity_poly.entity_id
_entity_poly.type
_entity_poly.pdbx_seq_one_letter_code
_entity_poly.pdbx_strand_id
1 'polypeptide(L)'
;MITMQNVRKKYKDFELELSLEIPEGRITGFVGKNGAGKSTAIKLILGLVKPDAGKLCVLGNEGGELPAAVKQKIGVSLTESGFSSQFTVEDVWHILAKMYPDFQKDFFDKKCDVLKLPRKKKLKEFSTGMKAKLRVLTAISHKADLLILDEPTAGLDVEARNEILDLLREYIAQDEKRTILITSHISTDLESLCDDIYLIHDGKIILHEDTDVILEQYGILKVNEEQYRTLDKTAVIKVQKETYGYACFTNDRRFYQENYPQIAVEQGGIDELILMMTGGYR
;
A
#
# COMPACT_ATOMS: atom_id res chain seq x y z
N MET A 1 0.79 -14.25 7.30
CA MET A 1 -0.52 -13.55 7.40
C MET A 1 -1.33 -13.68 6.10
N ILE A 2 -0.78 -13.28 4.95
CA ILE A 2 -1.38 -13.48 3.61
C ILE A 2 -0.39 -14.23 2.74
N THR A 3 -0.85 -15.29 2.04
CA THR A 3 -0.01 -16.04 1.07
C THR A 3 -0.81 -16.24 -0.22
N MET A 4 -0.23 -15.86 -1.33
CA MET A 4 -0.72 -16.13 -2.67
C MET A 4 0.30 -16.97 -3.42
N GLN A 5 -0.09 -18.12 -3.95
CA GLN A 5 0.76 -18.99 -4.76
C GLN A 5 0.12 -19.23 -6.11
N ASN A 6 0.68 -18.60 -7.14
CA ASN A 6 0.17 -18.63 -8.53
C ASN A 6 -1.34 -18.33 -8.61
N VAL A 7 -1.81 -17.38 -7.78
CA VAL A 7 -3.21 -16.99 -7.76
C VAL A 7 -3.54 -16.27 -9.05
N ARG A 8 -4.53 -16.78 -9.79
CA ARG A 8 -4.98 -16.21 -11.06
C ARG A 8 -6.41 -15.72 -10.96
N LYS A 9 -6.65 -14.58 -11.62
CA LYS A 9 -7.99 -14.04 -11.86
C LYS A 9 -8.07 -13.45 -13.24
N LYS A 10 -8.97 -14.00 -14.06
CA LYS A 10 -9.15 -13.57 -15.45
C LYS A 10 -10.42 -12.77 -15.62
N TYR A 11 -10.29 -11.66 -16.30
CA TYR A 11 -11.37 -10.84 -16.83
C TYR A 11 -11.27 -10.80 -18.35
N LYS A 12 -12.22 -10.17 -19.03
CA LYS A 12 -12.26 -10.13 -20.49
C LYS A 12 -10.97 -9.57 -21.10
N ASP A 13 -10.47 -8.46 -20.55
CA ASP A 13 -9.35 -7.70 -21.09
C ASP A 13 -8.17 -7.57 -20.09
N PHE A 14 -8.19 -8.34 -18.98
CA PHE A 14 -7.17 -8.27 -17.94
C PHE A 14 -7.01 -9.63 -17.25
N GLU A 15 -5.78 -10.01 -17.00
CA GLU A 15 -5.44 -11.20 -16.21
C GLU A 15 -4.48 -10.84 -15.08
N LEU A 16 -4.82 -11.28 -13.88
CA LEU A 16 -3.97 -11.17 -12.70
C LEU A 16 -3.32 -12.52 -12.43
N GLU A 17 -2.01 -12.54 -12.22
CA GLU A 17 -1.26 -13.72 -11.77
C GLU A 17 -0.26 -13.30 -10.69
N LEU A 18 -0.55 -13.65 -9.43
CA LEU A 18 0.22 -13.20 -8.29
C LEU A 18 0.77 -14.36 -7.47
N SER A 19 2.05 -14.22 -7.09
CA SER A 19 2.68 -14.95 -6.00
C SER A 19 3.30 -13.92 -5.06
N LEU A 20 2.83 -13.88 -3.80
CA LEU A 20 3.33 -12.98 -2.77
C LEU A 20 3.11 -13.59 -1.38
N GLU A 21 3.89 -13.12 -0.43
CA GLU A 21 3.76 -13.47 0.98
C GLU A 21 3.88 -12.20 1.84
N ILE A 22 2.88 -11.96 2.67
CA ILE A 22 2.88 -10.88 3.66
C ILE A 22 2.87 -11.55 5.04
N PRO A 23 4.00 -11.53 5.76
CA PRO A 23 4.11 -12.11 7.10
C PRO A 23 3.35 -11.30 8.15
N GLU A 24 3.26 -11.82 9.36
CA GLU A 24 2.77 -11.07 10.52
C GLU A 24 3.75 -9.97 10.91
N GLY A 25 3.22 -8.87 11.46
CA GLY A 25 4.02 -7.80 12.05
C GLY A 25 4.66 -6.84 11.05
N ARG A 26 4.24 -6.87 9.78
CA ARG A 26 4.81 -5.98 8.75
C ARG A 26 3.77 -5.00 8.18
N ILE A 27 4.26 -3.86 7.75
CA ILE A 27 3.53 -2.89 6.94
C ILE A 27 4.04 -3.03 5.51
N THR A 28 3.22 -3.62 4.65
CA THR A 28 3.56 -3.86 3.25
C THR A 28 2.86 -2.88 2.34
N GLY A 29 3.64 -2.15 1.55
CA GLY A 29 3.15 -1.29 0.48
C GLY A 29 2.88 -2.08 -0.80
N PHE A 30 1.71 -1.89 -1.41
CA PHE A 30 1.34 -2.52 -2.67
C PHE A 30 1.16 -1.45 -3.75
N VAL A 31 2.18 -1.26 -4.57
CA VAL A 31 2.30 -0.14 -5.49
C VAL A 31 2.20 -0.57 -6.94
N GLY A 32 1.87 0.38 -7.81
CA GLY A 32 1.74 0.17 -9.24
C GLY A 32 0.80 1.18 -9.89
N LYS A 33 0.86 1.31 -11.21
CA LYS A 33 -0.01 2.20 -11.98
C LYS A 33 -1.49 1.85 -11.82
N ASN A 34 -2.35 2.80 -12.16
CA ASN A 34 -3.79 2.53 -12.25
C ASN A 34 -4.06 1.41 -13.27
N GLY A 35 -4.93 0.48 -12.91
CA GLY A 35 -5.20 -0.70 -13.74
C GLY A 35 -4.20 -1.87 -13.58
N ALA A 36 -3.10 -1.70 -12.84
CA ALA A 36 -2.11 -2.77 -12.65
C ALA A 36 -2.63 -4.02 -11.94
N GLY A 37 -3.78 -3.93 -11.21
CA GLY A 37 -4.40 -5.07 -10.53
C GLY A 37 -4.48 -4.96 -9.01
N LYS A 38 -4.05 -3.84 -8.40
CA LYS A 38 -4.08 -3.64 -6.94
C LYS A 38 -5.45 -3.92 -6.32
N SER A 39 -6.49 -3.26 -6.81
CA SER A 39 -7.84 -3.45 -6.27
C SER A 39 -8.40 -4.86 -6.51
N THR A 40 -7.98 -5.54 -7.59
CA THR A 40 -8.33 -6.94 -7.83
C THR A 40 -7.67 -7.86 -6.79
N ALA A 41 -6.39 -7.64 -6.49
CA ALA A 41 -5.69 -8.37 -5.45
C ALA A 41 -6.34 -8.17 -4.07
N ILE A 42 -6.67 -6.93 -3.71
CA ILE A 42 -7.41 -6.62 -2.48
C ILE A 42 -8.76 -7.35 -2.44
N LYS A 43 -9.54 -7.35 -3.53
CA LYS A 43 -10.82 -8.05 -3.60
C LYS A 43 -10.67 -9.56 -3.42
N LEU A 44 -9.60 -10.17 -3.96
CA LEU A 44 -9.27 -11.58 -3.75
C LEU A 44 -8.95 -11.85 -2.27
N ILE A 45 -8.07 -11.03 -1.66
CA ILE A 45 -7.68 -11.16 -0.24
C ILE A 45 -8.89 -11.04 0.68
N LEU A 46 -9.81 -10.14 0.39
CA LEU A 46 -11.04 -9.93 1.16
C LEU A 46 -12.13 -11.00 0.89
N GLY A 47 -11.90 -11.92 -0.03
CA GLY A 47 -12.89 -12.94 -0.42
C GLY A 47 -14.11 -12.36 -1.14
N LEU A 48 -14.01 -11.15 -1.69
CA LEU A 48 -15.06 -10.49 -2.48
C LEU A 48 -15.15 -11.06 -3.90
N VAL A 49 -14.04 -11.64 -4.37
CA VAL A 49 -13.91 -12.32 -5.66
C VAL A 49 -13.16 -13.62 -5.44
N LYS A 50 -13.61 -14.71 -6.08
CA LYS A 50 -12.91 -16.01 -6.02
C LYS A 50 -11.79 -16.07 -7.05
N PRO A 51 -10.61 -16.64 -6.71
CA PRO A 51 -9.58 -16.92 -7.69
C PRO A 51 -10.04 -17.98 -8.68
N ASP A 52 -9.53 -17.92 -9.92
CA ASP A 52 -9.81 -18.92 -10.95
C ASP A 52 -8.80 -20.08 -10.87
N ALA A 53 -7.59 -19.83 -10.31
CA ALA A 53 -6.56 -20.82 -10.06
C ALA A 53 -5.59 -20.36 -8.96
N GLY A 54 -4.72 -21.28 -8.51
CA GLY A 54 -3.73 -21.02 -7.48
C GLY A 54 -4.25 -21.24 -6.07
N LYS A 55 -3.41 -20.92 -5.08
CA LYS A 55 -3.74 -21.05 -3.67
C LYS A 55 -3.70 -19.70 -2.99
N LEU A 56 -4.77 -19.34 -2.30
CA LEU A 56 -4.88 -18.14 -1.49
C LEU A 56 -5.14 -18.53 -0.05
N CYS A 57 -4.30 -18.04 0.86
CA CYS A 57 -4.47 -18.18 2.30
C CYS A 57 -4.47 -16.79 2.94
N VAL A 58 -5.45 -16.52 3.79
CA VAL A 58 -5.57 -15.26 4.56
C VAL A 58 -5.89 -15.60 6.00
N LEU A 59 -5.05 -15.16 6.93
CA LEU A 59 -5.20 -15.46 8.36
C LEU A 59 -5.37 -16.97 8.64
N GLY A 60 -4.61 -17.81 7.91
CA GLY A 60 -4.69 -19.27 8.03
C GLY A 60 -5.88 -19.92 7.33
N ASN A 61 -6.74 -19.16 6.64
CA ASN A 61 -7.88 -19.70 5.90
C ASN A 61 -7.58 -19.80 4.42
N GLU A 62 -7.70 -21.00 3.88
CA GLU A 62 -7.50 -21.30 2.46
C GLU A 62 -8.82 -21.19 1.66
N GLY A 63 -8.69 -20.94 0.35
CA GLY A 63 -9.77 -21.11 -0.62
C GLY A 63 -10.57 -19.87 -0.99
N GLY A 64 -10.17 -18.67 -0.55
CA GLY A 64 -10.72 -17.39 -1.04
C GLY A 64 -12.13 -17.03 -0.53
N GLU A 65 -12.76 -17.85 0.32
CA GLU A 65 -13.98 -17.50 1.03
C GLU A 65 -13.66 -17.39 2.53
N LEU A 66 -13.84 -16.19 3.09
CA LEU A 66 -13.50 -15.92 4.48
C LEU A 66 -14.70 -16.13 5.40
N PRO A 67 -14.60 -17.00 6.41
CA PRO A 67 -15.59 -17.13 7.47
C PRO A 67 -15.82 -15.82 8.22
N ALA A 68 -17.02 -15.64 8.80
CA ALA A 68 -17.34 -14.42 9.55
C ALA A 68 -16.33 -14.12 10.68
N ALA A 69 -15.88 -15.15 11.40
CA ALA A 69 -14.88 -15.01 12.45
C ALA A 69 -13.53 -14.48 11.96
N VAL A 70 -13.14 -14.81 10.71
CA VAL A 70 -11.92 -14.27 10.09
C VAL A 70 -12.14 -12.84 9.63
N LYS A 71 -13.29 -12.54 9.02
CA LYS A 71 -13.63 -11.17 8.61
C LYS A 71 -13.63 -10.19 9.78
N GLN A 72 -14.01 -10.63 10.99
CA GLN A 72 -13.96 -9.82 12.21
C GLN A 72 -12.54 -9.43 12.64
N LYS A 73 -11.52 -10.15 12.15
CA LYS A 73 -10.10 -9.87 12.39
C LYS A 73 -9.45 -9.00 11.31
N ILE A 74 -10.23 -8.56 10.33
CA ILE A 74 -9.75 -7.73 9.23
C ILE A 74 -10.40 -6.36 9.31
N GLY A 75 -9.56 -5.34 9.46
CA GLY A 75 -9.97 -3.94 9.32
C GLY A 75 -9.80 -3.48 7.87
N VAL A 76 -10.81 -2.81 7.34
CA VAL A 76 -10.82 -2.44 5.92
C VAL A 76 -11.16 -0.97 5.73
N SER A 77 -10.34 -0.27 4.93
CA SER A 77 -10.64 1.07 4.44
C SER A 77 -10.46 1.09 2.92
N LEU A 78 -11.55 0.95 2.17
CA LEU A 78 -11.54 1.03 0.70
C LEU A 78 -12.05 2.39 0.24
N THR A 79 -11.56 2.85 -0.90
CA THR A 79 -11.95 4.15 -1.48
C THR A 79 -13.45 4.26 -1.73
N GLU A 80 -14.08 3.19 -2.21
CA GLU A 80 -15.52 3.13 -2.51
C GLU A 80 -16.39 2.64 -1.34
N SER A 81 -15.76 2.30 -0.19
CA SER A 81 -16.50 1.82 0.98
C SER A 81 -16.86 2.96 1.92
N GLY A 82 -17.94 2.79 2.64
CA GLY A 82 -18.31 3.76 3.65
C GLY A 82 -19.73 3.59 4.16
N PHE A 83 -20.03 4.39 5.16
CA PHE A 83 -21.36 4.48 5.74
C PHE A 83 -22.23 5.43 4.94
N SER A 84 -23.55 5.28 5.07
CA SER A 84 -24.50 6.22 4.49
C SER A 84 -24.15 7.67 4.86
N SER A 85 -24.20 8.55 3.90
CA SER A 85 -23.95 9.98 4.09
C SER A 85 -24.92 10.67 5.08
N GLN A 86 -26.04 10.02 5.39
CA GLN A 86 -27.04 10.50 6.37
C GLN A 86 -26.71 10.12 7.81
N PHE A 87 -25.78 9.19 8.04
CA PHE A 87 -25.37 8.78 9.37
C PHE A 87 -24.50 9.84 10.04
N THR A 88 -24.51 9.81 11.37
CA THR A 88 -23.58 10.50 12.24
C THR A 88 -22.47 9.55 12.69
N VAL A 89 -21.44 10.06 13.36
CA VAL A 89 -20.41 9.21 13.98
C VAL A 89 -21.02 8.33 15.09
N GLU A 90 -22.03 8.84 15.80
CA GLU A 90 -22.76 8.05 16.81
C GLU A 90 -23.50 6.86 16.17
N ASP A 91 -24.13 7.04 15.02
CA ASP A 91 -24.76 5.94 14.28
C ASP A 91 -23.72 4.89 13.84
N VAL A 92 -22.56 5.36 13.37
CA VAL A 92 -21.45 4.49 12.93
C VAL A 92 -20.98 3.59 14.07
N TRP A 93 -20.65 4.14 15.25
CA TRP A 93 -20.17 3.30 16.35
C TRP A 93 -21.25 2.35 16.88
N HIS A 94 -22.53 2.71 16.87
CA HIS A 94 -23.62 1.80 17.24
C HIS A 94 -23.71 0.58 16.30
N ILE A 95 -23.46 0.80 14.99
CA ILE A 95 -23.41 -0.29 14.01
C ILE A 95 -22.18 -1.17 14.28
N LEU A 96 -20.99 -0.56 14.44
CA LEU A 96 -19.75 -1.29 14.68
C LEU A 96 -19.81 -2.13 15.96
N ALA A 97 -20.34 -1.59 17.05
CA ALA A 97 -20.50 -2.31 18.31
C ALA A 97 -21.43 -3.54 18.21
N LYS A 98 -22.35 -3.56 17.25
CA LYS A 98 -23.19 -4.73 16.97
C LYS A 98 -22.54 -5.74 16.02
N MET A 99 -21.68 -5.26 15.12
CA MET A 99 -21.02 -6.09 14.11
C MET A 99 -19.76 -6.77 14.63
N TYR A 100 -19.02 -6.08 15.51
CA TYR A 100 -17.74 -6.52 16.01
C TYR A 100 -17.78 -6.71 17.53
N PRO A 101 -17.67 -7.98 18.02
CA PRO A 101 -17.67 -8.26 19.46
C PRO A 101 -16.54 -7.54 20.22
N ASP A 102 -15.39 -7.36 19.56
CA ASP A 102 -14.20 -6.72 20.12
C ASP A 102 -14.11 -5.22 19.82
N PHE A 103 -15.24 -4.57 19.48
CA PHE A 103 -15.25 -3.13 19.22
C PHE A 103 -14.88 -2.33 20.48
N GLN A 104 -13.88 -1.47 20.32
CA GLN A 104 -13.27 -0.69 21.40
C GLN A 104 -13.90 0.72 21.47
N LYS A 105 -15.06 0.83 22.10
CA LYS A 105 -15.81 2.10 22.15
C LYS A 105 -14.98 3.24 22.76
N ASP A 106 -14.32 3.01 23.89
CA ASP A 106 -13.55 4.06 24.58
C ASP A 106 -12.36 4.54 23.74
N PHE A 107 -11.69 3.62 23.03
CA PHE A 107 -10.65 3.97 22.08
C PHE A 107 -11.21 4.80 20.92
N PHE A 108 -12.31 4.34 20.32
CA PHE A 108 -12.98 5.06 19.23
C PHE A 108 -13.39 6.48 19.65
N ASP A 109 -14.03 6.62 20.80
CA ASP A 109 -14.45 7.91 21.34
C ASP A 109 -13.26 8.85 21.59
N LYS A 110 -12.21 8.37 22.25
CA LYS A 110 -10.98 9.13 22.49
C LYS A 110 -10.34 9.60 21.18
N LYS A 111 -10.29 8.72 20.18
CA LYS A 111 -9.72 9.08 18.87
C LYS A 111 -10.60 10.03 18.08
N CYS A 112 -11.91 9.97 18.20
CA CYS A 112 -12.81 10.98 17.63
C CYS A 112 -12.50 12.38 18.17
N ASP A 113 -12.23 12.49 19.47
CA ASP A 113 -11.88 13.78 20.07
C ASP A 113 -10.52 14.31 19.58
N VAL A 114 -9.49 13.44 19.52
CA VAL A 114 -8.15 13.79 19.01
C VAL A 114 -8.22 14.22 17.55
N LEU A 115 -8.94 13.48 16.71
CA LEU A 115 -9.09 13.74 15.28
C LEU A 115 -10.12 14.84 14.96
N LYS A 116 -10.72 15.45 15.99
CA LYS A 116 -11.74 16.51 15.91
C LYS A 116 -12.95 16.10 15.04
N LEU A 117 -13.40 14.85 15.16
CA LEU A 117 -14.55 14.33 14.43
C LEU A 117 -15.86 14.66 15.16
N PRO A 118 -16.76 15.51 14.62
CA PRO A 118 -17.98 15.91 15.28
C PRO A 118 -18.99 14.75 15.32
N ARG A 119 -19.37 14.31 16.52
CA ARG A 119 -20.15 13.07 16.72
C ARG A 119 -21.57 13.12 16.17
N LYS A 120 -22.22 14.29 16.24
CA LYS A 120 -23.64 14.50 15.87
C LYS A 120 -23.84 15.09 14.47
N LYS A 121 -22.75 15.46 13.79
CA LYS A 121 -22.80 16.00 12.44
C LYS A 121 -22.95 14.87 11.43
N LYS A 122 -23.79 15.05 10.41
CA LYS A 122 -23.99 14.05 9.36
C LYS A 122 -22.73 13.90 8.49
N LEU A 123 -22.44 12.68 8.05
CA LEU A 123 -21.25 12.39 7.24
C LEU A 123 -21.23 13.12 5.88
N LYS A 124 -22.42 13.49 5.34
CA LYS A 124 -22.48 14.32 4.14
C LYS A 124 -21.85 15.72 4.31
N GLU A 125 -21.74 16.19 5.54
CA GLU A 125 -21.18 17.49 5.90
C GLU A 125 -19.69 17.42 6.27
N PHE A 126 -19.11 16.22 6.25
CA PHE A 126 -17.69 16.00 6.53
C PHE A 126 -16.83 16.39 5.32
N SER A 127 -15.68 17.02 5.60
CA SER A 127 -14.62 17.19 4.60
C SER A 127 -14.07 15.83 4.15
N THR A 128 -13.34 15.83 3.02
CA THR A 128 -12.65 14.62 2.54
C THR A 128 -11.73 14.05 3.61
N GLY A 129 -10.95 14.89 4.29
CA GLY A 129 -10.06 14.48 5.38
C GLY A 129 -10.81 13.87 6.57
N MET A 130 -11.92 14.48 7.02
CA MET A 130 -12.74 13.93 8.10
C MET A 130 -13.32 12.56 7.74
N LYS A 131 -13.75 12.35 6.49
CA LYS A 131 -14.26 11.06 6.02
C LYS A 131 -13.14 10.00 5.99
N ALA A 132 -11.95 10.36 5.53
CA ALA A 132 -10.80 9.47 5.50
C ALA A 132 -10.36 9.05 6.92
N LYS A 133 -10.22 10.02 7.84
CA LYS A 133 -9.93 9.76 9.26
C LYS A 133 -10.95 8.80 9.89
N LEU A 134 -12.26 9.03 9.65
CA LEU A 134 -13.31 8.15 10.17
C LEU A 134 -13.20 6.74 9.59
N ARG A 135 -12.95 6.58 8.27
CA ARG A 135 -12.77 5.26 7.65
C ARG A 135 -11.62 4.47 8.27
N VAL A 136 -10.45 5.10 8.43
CA VAL A 136 -9.30 4.44 9.07
C VAL A 136 -9.61 4.13 10.53
N LEU A 137 -10.19 5.09 11.28
CA LEU A 137 -10.56 4.87 12.66
C LEU A 137 -11.52 3.69 12.83
N THR A 138 -12.53 3.55 11.96
CA THR A 138 -13.45 2.39 11.99
C THR A 138 -12.73 1.07 11.75
N ALA A 139 -11.74 1.05 10.84
CA ALA A 139 -10.98 -0.15 10.50
C ALA A 139 -10.12 -0.66 11.68
N ILE A 140 -9.58 0.26 12.51
CA ILE A 140 -8.70 -0.11 13.63
C ILE A 140 -9.42 -0.32 14.96
N SER A 141 -10.72 0.05 15.08
CA SER A 141 -11.43 0.12 16.35
C SER A 141 -12.00 -1.21 16.86
N HIS A 142 -11.70 -2.34 16.21
CA HIS A 142 -12.21 -3.66 16.59
C HIS A 142 -11.10 -4.72 16.75
N LYS A 143 -9.89 -4.28 17.14
CA LYS A 143 -8.71 -5.17 17.34
C LYS A 143 -8.42 -6.06 16.12
N ALA A 144 -8.51 -5.48 14.93
CA ALA A 144 -8.14 -6.22 13.73
C ALA A 144 -6.68 -6.71 13.81
N ASP A 145 -6.42 -7.94 13.36
CA ASP A 145 -5.06 -8.47 13.24
C ASP A 145 -4.42 -8.02 11.91
N LEU A 146 -5.26 -7.82 10.88
CA LEU A 146 -4.87 -7.40 9.54
C LEU A 146 -5.64 -6.16 9.12
N LEU A 147 -4.94 -5.10 8.70
CA LEU A 147 -5.54 -3.94 8.04
C LEU A 147 -5.31 -3.99 6.53
N ILE A 148 -6.34 -3.70 5.76
CA ILE A 148 -6.26 -3.52 4.31
C ILE A 148 -6.76 -2.12 3.98
N LEU A 149 -5.86 -1.27 3.51
CA LEU A 149 -6.08 0.14 3.29
C LEU A 149 -5.84 0.48 1.81
N ASP A 150 -6.90 0.87 1.10
CA ASP A 150 -6.81 1.26 -0.31
C ASP A 150 -6.84 2.78 -0.41
N GLU A 151 -5.69 3.39 -0.72
CA GLU A 151 -5.49 4.83 -0.88
C GLU A 151 -6.00 5.67 0.32
N PRO A 152 -5.60 5.38 1.58
CA PRO A 152 -6.21 6.00 2.76
C PRO A 152 -5.93 7.51 2.87
N THR A 153 -4.89 8.02 2.24
CA THR A 153 -4.41 9.41 2.30
C THR A 153 -4.67 10.19 1.03
N ALA A 154 -5.26 9.57 0.00
CA ALA A 154 -5.48 10.20 -1.30
C ALA A 154 -6.35 11.47 -1.22
N GLY A 155 -5.88 12.54 -1.85
CA GLY A 155 -6.61 13.82 -1.92
C GLY A 155 -6.73 14.57 -0.59
N LEU A 156 -5.88 14.25 0.39
CA LEU A 156 -5.83 14.93 1.68
C LEU A 156 -4.78 16.05 1.70
N ASP A 157 -5.03 17.06 2.52
CA ASP A 157 -4.00 18.01 2.91
C ASP A 157 -2.95 17.35 3.82
N VAL A 158 -1.83 18.04 4.01
CA VAL A 158 -0.67 17.53 4.77
C VAL A 158 -1.03 17.19 6.23
N GLU A 159 -1.89 18.01 6.88
CA GLU A 159 -2.28 17.79 8.28
C GLU A 159 -3.12 16.51 8.41
N ALA A 160 -4.19 16.38 7.63
CA ALA A 160 -5.06 15.21 7.67
C ALA A 160 -4.31 13.92 7.28
N ARG A 161 -3.37 14.01 6.35
CA ARG A 161 -2.50 12.92 5.92
C ARG A 161 -1.61 12.44 7.09
N ASN A 162 -0.89 13.36 7.74
CA ASN A 162 -0.02 13.03 8.87
C ASN A 162 -0.81 12.41 10.03
N GLU A 163 -1.99 12.93 10.36
CA GLU A 163 -2.84 12.34 11.39
C GLU A 163 -3.25 10.89 11.10
N ILE A 164 -3.47 10.54 9.82
CA ILE A 164 -3.74 9.15 9.42
C ILE A 164 -2.48 8.29 9.55
N LEU A 165 -1.33 8.75 9.09
CA LEU A 165 -0.07 8.01 9.22
C LEU A 165 0.29 7.76 10.68
N ASP A 166 0.12 8.75 11.54
CA ASP A 166 0.35 8.62 12.98
C ASP A 166 -0.62 7.63 13.62
N LEU A 167 -1.88 7.64 13.20
CA LEU A 167 -2.88 6.67 13.67
C LEU A 167 -2.50 5.22 13.29
N LEU A 168 -1.91 5.02 12.10
CA LEU A 168 -1.44 3.71 11.65
C LEU A 168 -0.17 3.27 12.41
N ARG A 169 0.77 4.20 12.66
CA ARG A 169 1.95 3.93 13.50
C ARG A 169 1.55 3.55 14.94
N GLU A 170 0.63 4.28 15.54
CA GLU A 170 0.11 3.93 16.86
C GLU A 170 -0.61 2.57 16.87
N TYR A 171 -1.31 2.23 15.80
CA TYR A 171 -2.00 0.95 15.70
C TYR A 171 -1.01 -0.21 15.67
N ILE A 172 0.03 -0.14 14.82
CA ILE A 172 1.03 -1.21 14.70
C ILE A 172 1.85 -1.36 15.99
N ALA A 173 2.17 -0.24 16.66
CA ALA A 173 2.95 -0.23 17.90
C ALA A 173 2.25 -0.90 19.11
N GLN A 174 0.95 -1.17 19.04
CA GLN A 174 0.20 -1.81 20.13
C GLN A 174 0.40 -3.32 20.19
N ASP A 175 0.75 -3.95 19.07
CA ASP A 175 0.94 -5.41 19.00
C ASP A 175 1.83 -5.74 17.80
N GLU A 176 2.97 -6.38 18.05
CA GLU A 176 3.98 -6.73 17.04
C GLU A 176 3.47 -7.70 15.95
N LYS A 177 2.31 -8.34 16.18
CA LYS A 177 1.68 -9.25 15.20
C LYS A 177 0.76 -8.55 14.23
N ARG A 178 0.39 -7.30 14.49
CA ARG A 178 -0.49 -6.56 13.60
C ARG A 178 0.16 -6.31 12.26
N THR A 179 -0.61 -6.46 11.21
CA THR A 179 -0.12 -6.38 9.84
C THR A 179 -0.96 -5.38 9.06
N ILE A 180 -0.30 -4.60 8.21
CA ILE A 180 -0.96 -3.63 7.32
C ILE A 180 -0.58 -3.93 5.88
N LEU A 181 -1.57 -4.07 5.01
CA LEU A 181 -1.42 -3.98 3.57
C LEU A 181 -2.01 -2.64 3.12
N ILE A 182 -1.17 -1.77 2.57
CA ILE A 182 -1.57 -0.44 2.13
C ILE A 182 -1.26 -0.22 0.66
N THR A 183 -2.22 0.33 -0.08
CA THR A 183 -1.93 0.91 -1.39
C THR A 183 -1.84 2.43 -1.27
N SER A 184 -0.95 3.04 -1.99
CA SER A 184 -0.87 4.49 -2.16
C SER A 184 -0.21 4.84 -3.49
N HIS A 185 -0.59 5.97 -4.05
CA HIS A 185 0.13 6.62 -5.14
C HIS A 185 1.02 7.77 -4.64
N ILE A 186 1.11 7.95 -3.33
CA ILE A 186 1.98 8.93 -2.67
C ILE A 186 3.18 8.17 -2.09
N SER A 187 4.29 8.21 -2.80
CA SER A 187 5.52 7.48 -2.45
C SER A 187 6.03 7.80 -1.05
N THR A 188 6.02 9.09 -0.69
CA THR A 188 6.50 9.54 0.62
C THR A 188 5.70 8.98 1.81
N ASP A 189 4.42 8.58 1.64
CA ASP A 189 3.67 7.86 2.66
C ASP A 189 4.23 6.47 2.87
N LEU A 190 4.48 5.79 1.75
CA LEU A 190 4.98 4.42 1.74
C LEU A 190 6.42 4.37 2.28
N GLU A 191 7.28 5.28 1.83
CA GLU A 191 8.66 5.42 2.30
C GLU A 191 8.76 5.66 3.80
N SER A 192 7.78 6.37 4.38
CA SER A 192 7.77 6.69 5.81
C SER A 192 7.07 5.66 6.69
N LEU A 193 6.32 4.74 6.10
CA LEU A 193 5.44 3.82 6.85
C LEU A 193 5.73 2.34 6.57
N CYS A 194 6.08 1.97 5.33
CA CYS A 194 6.18 0.56 4.93
C CYS A 194 7.55 -0.04 5.20
N ASP A 195 7.55 -1.29 5.65
CA ASP A 195 8.76 -2.10 5.81
C ASP A 195 9.24 -2.65 4.46
N ASP A 196 8.30 -3.02 3.58
CA ASP A 196 8.58 -3.55 2.25
C ASP A 196 7.55 -3.14 1.21
N ILE A 197 7.92 -3.25 -0.06
CA ILE A 197 7.12 -2.82 -1.21
C ILE A 197 7.00 -3.96 -2.22
N TYR A 198 5.78 -4.29 -2.60
CA TYR A 198 5.46 -5.07 -3.79
C TYR A 198 5.07 -4.16 -4.94
N LEU A 199 5.83 -4.18 -6.04
CA LEU A 199 5.49 -3.47 -7.26
C LEU A 199 4.73 -4.40 -8.23
N ILE A 200 3.49 -4.03 -8.51
CA ILE A 200 2.64 -4.72 -9.48
C ILE A 200 2.58 -3.97 -10.81
N HIS A 201 2.72 -4.69 -11.90
CA HIS A 201 2.55 -4.18 -13.26
C HIS A 201 1.88 -5.23 -14.15
N ASP A 202 0.87 -4.81 -14.90
CA ASP A 202 0.10 -5.68 -15.82
C ASP A 202 -0.30 -7.02 -15.20
N GLY A 203 -0.83 -6.96 -13.98
CA GLY A 203 -1.33 -8.13 -13.24
C GLY A 203 -0.26 -9.05 -12.64
N LYS A 204 1.01 -8.66 -12.64
CA LYS A 204 2.12 -9.45 -12.08
C LYS A 204 2.96 -8.66 -11.10
N ILE A 205 3.52 -9.35 -10.10
CA ILE A 205 4.58 -8.76 -9.28
C ILE A 205 5.87 -8.74 -10.10
N ILE A 206 6.45 -7.56 -10.25
CA ILE A 206 7.71 -7.36 -10.98
C ILE A 206 8.89 -7.03 -10.06
N LEU A 207 8.61 -6.68 -8.80
CA LEU A 207 9.61 -6.46 -7.76
C LEU A 207 8.98 -6.62 -6.38
N HIS A 208 9.74 -7.18 -5.44
CA HIS A 208 9.51 -7.13 -4.00
C HIS A 208 10.83 -6.77 -3.33
N GLU A 209 10.85 -5.73 -2.51
CA GLU A 209 12.05 -5.26 -1.84
C GLU A 209 11.71 -4.54 -0.53
N ASP A 210 12.64 -4.58 0.43
CA ASP A 210 12.55 -3.80 1.65
C ASP A 210 12.69 -2.30 1.33
N THR A 211 11.90 -1.46 1.99
CA THR A 211 11.85 -0.01 1.72
C THR A 211 13.21 0.65 1.95
N ASP A 212 13.90 0.28 3.04
CA ASP A 212 15.23 0.82 3.34
C ASP A 212 16.25 0.47 2.25
N VAL A 213 16.19 -0.75 1.68
CA VAL A 213 17.03 -1.16 0.57
C VAL A 213 16.76 -0.31 -0.68
N ILE A 214 15.48 -0.03 -0.98
CA ILE A 214 15.12 0.85 -2.10
C ILE A 214 15.74 2.24 -1.90
N LEU A 215 15.58 2.82 -0.71
CA LEU A 215 16.03 4.19 -0.41
C LEU A 215 17.57 4.32 -0.34
N GLU A 216 18.27 3.28 0.12
CA GLU A 216 19.71 3.31 0.32
C GLU A 216 20.49 2.87 -0.93
N GLN A 217 20.03 1.83 -1.62
CA GLN A 217 20.81 1.17 -2.66
C GLN A 217 20.37 1.52 -4.07
N TYR A 218 19.11 1.87 -4.29
CA TYR A 218 18.63 2.17 -5.62
C TYR A 218 18.97 3.60 -6.05
N GLY A 219 19.18 3.79 -7.35
CA GLY A 219 19.51 5.10 -7.91
C GLY A 219 19.33 5.17 -9.42
N ILE A 220 19.42 6.40 -9.94
CA ILE A 220 19.39 6.69 -11.36
C ILE A 220 20.71 7.29 -11.78
N LEU A 221 21.40 6.64 -12.72
CA LEU A 221 22.61 7.13 -13.35
C LEU A 221 22.20 7.94 -14.59
N LYS A 222 22.57 9.23 -14.63
CA LYS A 222 22.40 10.09 -15.80
C LYS A 222 23.69 10.07 -16.61
N VAL A 223 23.68 9.43 -17.77
CA VAL A 223 24.86 9.19 -18.59
C VAL A 223 24.64 9.67 -20.03
N ASN A 224 25.68 10.26 -20.64
CA ASN A 224 25.70 10.52 -22.07
C ASN A 224 26.02 9.23 -22.87
N GLU A 225 26.01 9.32 -24.21
CA GLU A 225 26.24 8.19 -25.10
C GLU A 225 27.62 7.54 -24.89
N GLU A 226 28.68 8.33 -24.65
CA GLU A 226 30.05 7.85 -24.46
C GLU A 226 30.17 7.16 -23.10
N GLN A 227 29.68 7.79 -22.04
CA GLN A 227 29.61 7.21 -20.70
C GLN A 227 28.81 5.91 -20.67
N TYR A 228 27.70 5.85 -21.38
CA TYR A 228 26.85 4.65 -21.44
C TYR A 228 27.57 3.46 -22.11
N ARG A 229 28.44 3.73 -23.11
CA ARG A 229 29.20 2.67 -23.80
C ARG A 229 30.23 2.03 -22.86
N THR A 230 30.84 2.81 -21.99
CA THR A 230 31.90 2.38 -21.06
C THR A 230 31.42 1.99 -19.69
N LEU A 231 30.13 2.24 -19.39
CA LEU A 231 29.51 1.92 -18.12
C LEU A 231 29.45 0.40 -17.88
N ASP A 232 29.88 -0.04 -16.70
CA ASP A 232 29.56 -1.38 -16.22
C ASP A 232 28.04 -1.46 -15.98
N LYS A 233 27.39 -2.45 -16.59
CA LYS A 233 25.94 -2.62 -16.54
C LYS A 233 25.50 -3.77 -15.64
N THR A 234 26.41 -4.35 -14.86
CA THR A 234 26.14 -5.54 -14.04
C THR A 234 25.02 -5.28 -13.02
N ALA A 235 24.99 -4.09 -12.40
CA ALA A 235 23.96 -3.69 -11.46
C ALA A 235 22.90 -2.74 -12.08
N VAL A 236 22.86 -2.61 -13.40
CA VAL A 236 21.80 -1.84 -14.10
C VAL A 236 20.59 -2.73 -14.36
N ILE A 237 19.48 -2.41 -13.74
CA ILE A 237 18.21 -3.15 -13.84
C ILE A 237 17.42 -2.74 -15.08
N LYS A 238 17.40 -1.42 -15.37
CA LYS A 238 16.61 -0.85 -16.45
C LYS A 238 17.33 0.33 -17.09
N VAL A 239 17.16 0.49 -18.39
CA VAL A 239 17.71 1.61 -19.15
C VAL A 239 16.59 2.29 -19.91
N GLN A 240 16.56 3.61 -19.86
CA GLN A 240 15.68 4.43 -20.67
C GLN A 240 16.51 5.46 -21.44
N LYS A 241 16.19 5.63 -22.74
CA LYS A 241 16.80 6.65 -23.56
C LYS A 241 16.13 7.98 -23.31
N GLU A 242 16.92 9.01 -23.02
CA GLU A 242 16.50 10.39 -22.84
C GLU A 242 16.98 11.27 -24.01
N THR A 243 16.59 12.54 -24.04
CA THR A 243 16.96 13.47 -25.12
C THR A 243 18.47 13.65 -25.23
N TYR A 244 19.20 13.59 -24.11
CA TYR A 244 20.65 13.86 -24.06
C TYR A 244 21.46 12.70 -23.49
N GLY A 245 20.98 11.45 -23.63
CA GLY A 245 21.69 10.27 -23.15
C GLY A 245 20.76 9.20 -22.63
N TYR A 246 21.13 8.61 -21.50
CA TYR A 246 20.39 7.51 -20.88
C TYR A 246 20.20 7.74 -19.39
N ALA A 247 19.04 7.35 -18.88
CA ALA A 247 18.78 7.11 -17.48
C ALA A 247 18.91 5.62 -17.20
N CYS A 248 19.87 5.22 -16.37
CA CYS A 248 20.08 3.83 -16.01
C CYS A 248 19.69 3.62 -14.56
N PHE A 249 18.67 2.80 -14.32
CA PHE A 249 18.21 2.46 -12.99
C PHE A 249 19.06 1.32 -12.42
N THR A 250 19.60 1.51 -11.24
CA THR A 250 20.52 0.57 -10.58
C THR A 250 20.04 0.21 -9.17
N ASN A 251 20.40 -0.97 -8.70
CA ASN A 251 20.26 -1.41 -7.31
C ASN A 251 21.58 -1.37 -6.53
N ASP A 252 22.62 -0.76 -7.10
CA ASP A 252 23.90 -0.54 -6.40
C ASP A 252 24.42 0.87 -6.68
N ARG A 253 23.69 1.87 -6.12
CA ARG A 253 24.03 3.28 -6.25
C ARG A 253 25.44 3.57 -5.77
N ARG A 254 25.85 2.94 -4.67
CA ARG A 254 27.13 3.19 -4.04
C ARG A 254 28.30 2.77 -4.93
N PHE A 255 28.20 1.62 -5.58
CA PHE A 255 29.22 1.16 -6.55
C PHE A 255 29.46 2.20 -7.63
N TYR A 256 28.42 2.79 -8.21
CA TYR A 256 28.58 3.79 -9.26
C TYR A 256 29.10 5.12 -8.73
N GLN A 257 28.73 5.55 -7.53
CA GLN A 257 29.26 6.76 -6.92
C GLN A 257 30.78 6.65 -6.65
N GLU A 258 31.25 5.48 -6.22
CA GLU A 258 32.63 5.25 -5.89
C GLU A 258 33.49 5.04 -7.15
N ASN A 259 33.02 4.34 -8.16
CA ASN A 259 33.81 3.93 -9.34
C ASN A 259 33.64 4.85 -10.57
N TYR A 260 32.57 5.67 -10.60
CA TYR A 260 32.26 6.56 -11.72
C TYR A 260 31.96 7.99 -11.24
N PRO A 261 32.92 8.69 -10.61
CA PRO A 261 32.71 10.01 -10.01
C PRO A 261 32.29 11.09 -11.02
N GLN A 262 32.51 10.86 -12.33
CA GLN A 262 32.11 11.76 -13.42
C GLN A 262 30.64 11.59 -13.85
N ILE A 263 29.91 10.61 -13.30
CA ILE A 263 28.50 10.35 -13.62
C ILE A 263 27.61 10.96 -12.54
N ALA A 264 26.56 11.65 -12.95
CA ALA A 264 25.54 12.10 -12.00
C ALA A 264 24.70 10.90 -11.54
N VAL A 265 24.71 10.66 -10.23
CA VAL A 265 23.95 9.57 -9.59
C VAL A 265 22.90 10.19 -8.68
N GLU A 266 21.65 10.09 -9.09
CA GLU A 266 20.50 10.56 -8.33
C GLU A 266 20.04 9.45 -7.37
N GLN A 267 19.48 9.82 -6.23
CA GLN A 267 18.86 8.85 -5.31
C GLN A 267 17.61 8.26 -5.97
N GLY A 268 17.43 6.96 -5.83
CA GLY A 268 16.19 6.29 -6.19
C GLY A 268 15.22 6.28 -5.00
N GLY A 269 13.95 6.46 -5.30
CA GLY A 269 12.85 6.30 -4.36
C GLY A 269 11.75 5.41 -4.97
N ILE A 270 10.62 5.31 -4.29
CA ILE A 270 9.50 4.50 -4.79
C ILE A 270 8.93 5.07 -6.11
N ASP A 271 8.92 6.40 -6.28
CA ASP A 271 8.44 7.02 -7.53
C ASP A 271 9.35 6.66 -8.71
N GLU A 272 10.67 6.79 -8.55
CA GLU A 272 11.65 6.43 -9.57
C GLU A 272 11.58 4.94 -9.90
N LEU A 273 11.43 4.08 -8.88
CA LEU A 273 11.23 2.65 -9.05
C LEU A 273 10.00 2.37 -9.94
N ILE A 274 8.84 2.95 -9.60
CA ILE A 274 7.60 2.77 -10.38
C ILE A 274 7.81 3.26 -11.82
N LEU A 275 8.33 4.48 -12.00
CA LEU A 275 8.51 5.10 -13.33
C LEU A 275 9.46 4.28 -14.20
N MET A 276 10.62 3.90 -13.68
CA MET A 276 11.62 3.15 -14.42
C MET A 276 11.16 1.74 -14.77
N MET A 277 10.58 1.03 -13.80
CA MET A 277 10.17 -0.38 -13.98
C MET A 277 8.93 -0.53 -14.85
N THR A 278 8.03 0.46 -14.86
CA THR A 278 6.77 0.40 -15.61
C THR A 278 6.77 1.21 -16.92
N GLY A 279 7.93 1.74 -17.33
CA GLY A 279 8.07 2.44 -18.62
C GLY A 279 7.40 3.82 -18.67
N GLY A 280 7.36 4.55 -17.55
CA GLY A 280 6.65 5.83 -17.43
C GLY A 280 7.47 7.10 -17.67
N TYR A 281 8.77 7.03 -17.85
CA TYR A 281 9.59 8.17 -18.30
C TYR A 281 9.36 8.36 -19.82
N ARG A 282 8.70 9.44 -20.21
CA ARG A 282 8.64 9.94 -21.60
C ARG A 282 9.38 11.26 -21.69
#